data_5dedc82f37bea57fd119d451e1100bf7
#
_entry.id   5dedc82f37bea57fd119d451e1100bf7
#
_cell.length_a   1.000
_cell.length_b   1.000
_cell.length_c   1.000
_cell.angle_alpha   90.00
_cell.angle_beta   90.00
_cell.angle_gamma   90.00
#
_symmetry.space_group_name_H-M   'P 1'
#
loop_
_entity.id
_entity.type
_entity.pdbx_description
1 polymer ?
#
loop_
_entity_poly.entity_id
_entity_poly.type
_entity_poly.pdbx_seq_one_letter_code
_entity_poly.pdbx_strand_id
1 'polypeptide(L)'
;MARTTILSVVLLLLLSSGRDRALAETAPPWLDAYRAPAARLIGEATSDAFAWHRLATLTDTIGHRLSGSPQLEQAIQWALAEMKRDGLENVHAEKVMVPKWVRGSESADIVLPTRVPLAMLGLGGSVATPHDGVEAPLLVVRSYEELEAHGAKARGRIVLFNVPFTNYGETSRYRWNGASRAARHGAVAMLIRSVGPNGLRLPHTGALTYAADAPRIPAAAISTEDADRLQRMADRDERIVIRLRMEGHFEPDAESANVVGEIRGRERPDEIVVVSGHLDSWDVGAGATDDGGGCVVSWEALRIMKKLNLRPRRTVRVVLWTNEENGGRGGVAYRDQHRAELARHVLMMESDNGVFRPLGFGFSGSDTARQTITAIATLLSGLAASDIVAGGDGADISPSARAGRIPGLSLEVDASQYFQVHHTQADTVDKIDPVDMAKCAAVVTVMAYVVADLPFRLGE
;
A
#
# COMPACT_ATOMS: atom_id res chain seq x y z
N MET A 1 3.01 33.82 -73.82
CA MET A 1 4.48 33.71 -74.02
C MET A 1 5.07 33.18 -72.75
N ALA A 2 5.48 31.99 -72.84
CA ALA A 2 6.79 31.36 -72.67
C ALA A 2 7.07 31.12 -71.16
N ARG A 3 7.01 29.84 -70.78
CA ARG A 3 8.04 28.78 -70.77
C ARG A 3 8.94 28.85 -69.50
N THR A 4 8.76 27.79 -68.70
CA THR A 4 9.76 26.80 -68.22
C THR A 4 10.64 27.30 -67.06
N THR A 5 10.60 26.61 -65.92
CA THR A 5 11.55 25.51 -65.68
C THR A 5 11.16 24.67 -64.45
N ILE A 6 10.91 23.39 -64.70
CA ILE A 6 10.97 22.27 -63.72
C ILE A 6 12.47 21.95 -63.59
N LEU A 7 13.01 21.86 -62.37
CA LEU A 7 14.03 20.91 -61.90
C LEU A 7 14.58 21.39 -60.57
N SER A 8 14.32 20.65 -59.53
CA SER A 8 15.24 20.24 -58.46
C SER A 8 14.50 19.90 -57.18
N VAL A 9 13.78 18.79 -57.20
CA VAL A 9 13.34 18.10 -56.00
C VAL A 9 13.64 16.60 -56.20
N VAL A 10 14.91 16.24 -56.12
CA VAL A 10 15.37 14.87 -55.88
C VAL A 10 16.80 14.99 -55.39
N LEU A 11 16.98 15.09 -54.08
CA LEU A 11 18.16 14.62 -53.35
C LEU A 11 18.08 15.03 -51.85
N LEU A 12 17.19 14.45 -51.07
CA LEU A 12 17.24 14.49 -49.59
C LEU A 12 16.36 13.38 -49.02
N LEU A 13 16.55 12.16 -49.45
CA LEU A 13 15.89 10.95 -48.95
C LEU A 13 16.87 9.79 -48.83
N LEU A 14 18.04 10.00 -48.20
CA LEU A 14 18.97 8.90 -47.86
C LEU A 14 19.90 9.30 -46.73
N LEU A 15 19.39 9.77 -45.60
CA LEU A 15 20.17 9.88 -44.34
C LEU A 15 19.25 9.85 -43.11
N SER A 16 18.43 8.81 -42.98
CA SER A 16 17.72 8.54 -41.70
C SER A 16 17.50 7.04 -41.45
N SER A 17 18.47 6.20 -41.79
CA SER A 17 18.42 4.77 -41.48
C SER A 17 19.64 4.32 -40.65
N GLY A 18 20.05 5.15 -39.67
CA GLY A 18 21.25 4.89 -38.91
C GLY A 18 21.15 5.16 -37.40
N ARG A 19 19.96 5.06 -36.81
CA ARG A 19 19.85 5.21 -35.33
C ARG A 19 18.71 4.40 -34.72
N ASP A 20 18.63 3.11 -34.98
CA ASP A 20 17.85 2.17 -34.17
C ASP A 20 18.45 0.75 -34.29
N ARG A 21 19.76 0.65 -34.08
CA ARG A 21 20.39 -0.55 -33.55
C ARG A 21 20.73 -0.26 -32.09
N ALA A 22 19.73 -0.10 -31.23
CA ALA A 22 19.87 -0.47 -29.85
C ALA A 22 20.29 -1.93 -29.86
N LEU A 23 21.52 -2.21 -29.41
CA LEU A 23 22.03 -3.54 -29.19
C LEU A 23 20.97 -4.30 -28.44
N ALA A 24 20.33 -5.27 -29.09
CA ALA A 24 19.56 -6.29 -28.39
C ALA A 24 20.60 -6.99 -27.48
N GLU A 25 20.68 -6.57 -26.25
CA GLU A 25 21.51 -7.20 -25.24
C GLU A 25 21.04 -8.66 -25.18
N THR A 26 21.90 -9.58 -25.62
CA THR A 26 21.50 -10.99 -25.67
C THR A 26 21.19 -11.44 -24.26
N ALA A 27 19.99 -11.98 -24.05
CA ALA A 27 19.55 -12.46 -22.76
C ALA A 27 20.64 -13.34 -22.13
N PRO A 28 20.95 -13.16 -20.84
CA PRO A 28 22.02 -13.91 -20.20
C PRO A 28 21.74 -15.42 -20.26
N PRO A 29 22.77 -16.27 -20.56
CA PRO A 29 22.55 -17.70 -20.83
C PRO A 29 21.83 -18.47 -19.73
N TRP A 30 21.99 -18.05 -18.47
CA TRP A 30 21.31 -18.66 -17.32
C TRP A 30 19.79 -18.51 -17.37
N LEU A 31 19.26 -17.47 -18.04
CA LEU A 31 17.83 -17.17 -18.09
C LEU A 31 17.04 -18.23 -18.86
N ASP A 32 17.65 -18.87 -19.87
CA ASP A 32 16.97 -19.88 -20.69
C ASP A 32 16.48 -21.08 -19.87
N ALA A 33 17.20 -21.42 -18.80
CA ALA A 33 16.79 -22.48 -17.87
C ALA A 33 15.45 -22.18 -17.16
N TYR A 34 15.05 -20.92 -17.09
CA TYR A 34 13.85 -20.49 -16.40
C TYR A 34 12.62 -20.26 -17.29
N ARG A 35 12.76 -20.29 -18.63
CA ARG A 35 11.63 -20.10 -19.56
C ARG A 35 10.51 -21.12 -19.35
N ALA A 36 10.88 -22.40 -19.29
CA ALA A 36 9.89 -23.47 -19.09
C ALA A 36 9.26 -23.46 -17.68
N PRO A 37 10.05 -23.32 -16.58
CA PRO A 37 9.47 -23.12 -15.25
C PRO A 37 8.55 -21.89 -15.17
N ALA A 38 8.96 -20.72 -15.70
CA ALA A 38 8.13 -19.51 -15.71
C ALA A 38 6.82 -19.71 -16.45
N ALA A 39 6.85 -20.32 -17.64
CA ALA A 39 5.63 -20.62 -18.39
C ALA A 39 4.65 -21.52 -17.60
N ARG A 40 5.17 -22.51 -16.84
CA ARG A 40 4.36 -23.38 -15.99
C ARG A 40 3.77 -22.61 -14.81
N LEU A 41 4.56 -21.75 -14.16
CA LEU A 41 4.11 -20.90 -13.05
C LEU A 41 3.02 -19.93 -13.50
N ILE A 42 3.23 -19.24 -14.65
CA ILE A 42 2.23 -18.34 -15.23
C ILE A 42 0.95 -19.11 -15.58
N GLY A 43 1.09 -20.26 -16.28
CA GLY A 43 -0.06 -21.08 -16.67
C GLY A 43 -0.88 -21.56 -15.49
N GLU A 44 -0.25 -21.97 -14.41
CA GLU A 44 -0.94 -22.37 -13.18
C GLU A 44 -1.62 -21.19 -12.48
N ALA A 45 -0.91 -20.06 -12.30
CA ALA A 45 -1.45 -18.87 -11.63
C ALA A 45 -2.67 -18.29 -12.35
N THR A 46 -2.69 -18.38 -13.69
CA THR A 46 -3.76 -17.82 -14.53
C THR A 46 -4.81 -18.85 -14.96
N SER A 47 -4.75 -20.07 -14.45
CA SER A 47 -5.67 -21.16 -14.84
C SER A 47 -7.06 -21.05 -14.20
N ASP A 48 -7.16 -20.38 -13.07
CA ASP A 48 -8.40 -20.21 -12.32
C ASP A 48 -8.40 -18.88 -11.51
N ALA A 49 -9.45 -18.62 -10.78
CA ALA A 49 -9.61 -17.46 -9.90
C ALA A 49 -9.32 -17.79 -8.42
N PHE A 50 -8.48 -18.77 -8.12
CA PHE A 50 -8.26 -19.25 -6.76
C PHE A 50 -7.80 -18.13 -5.80
N ALA A 51 -6.86 -17.30 -6.24
CA ALA A 51 -6.38 -16.16 -5.44
C ALA A 51 -7.53 -15.21 -5.08
N TRP A 52 -8.37 -14.86 -6.06
CA TRP A 52 -9.52 -13.99 -5.84
C TRP A 52 -10.54 -14.61 -4.88
N HIS A 53 -10.84 -15.91 -5.00
CA HIS A 53 -11.75 -16.60 -4.08
C HIS A 53 -11.19 -16.68 -2.65
N ARG A 54 -9.87 -16.81 -2.51
CA ARG A 54 -9.20 -16.77 -1.19
C ARG A 54 -9.32 -15.37 -0.58
N LEU A 55 -9.11 -14.32 -1.37
CA LEU A 55 -9.31 -12.94 -0.94
C LEU A 55 -10.77 -12.68 -0.55
N ALA A 56 -11.73 -13.12 -1.38
CA ALA A 56 -13.15 -13.00 -1.07
C ALA A 56 -13.50 -13.71 0.25
N THR A 57 -12.92 -14.89 0.51
CA THR A 57 -13.10 -15.57 1.80
C THR A 57 -12.59 -14.71 2.97
N LEU A 58 -11.42 -14.12 2.87
CA LEU A 58 -10.87 -13.23 3.90
C LEU A 58 -11.77 -12.03 4.15
N THR A 59 -12.17 -11.35 3.08
CA THR A 59 -12.91 -10.08 3.16
C THR A 59 -14.38 -10.25 3.52
N ASP A 60 -15.05 -11.27 2.97
CA ASP A 60 -16.49 -11.48 3.17
C ASP A 60 -16.81 -12.16 4.49
N THR A 61 -15.88 -12.99 5.03
CA THR A 61 -16.14 -13.74 6.28
C THR A 61 -15.51 -13.12 7.52
N ILE A 62 -14.41 -12.41 7.38
CA ILE A 62 -13.69 -11.75 8.48
C ILE A 62 -13.89 -10.23 8.41
N GLY A 63 -13.76 -9.63 7.23
CA GLY A 63 -13.97 -8.20 7.00
C GLY A 63 -12.76 -7.36 7.39
N HIS A 64 -13.00 -6.17 7.97
CA HIS A 64 -11.94 -5.28 8.42
C HIS A 64 -11.07 -5.89 9.52
N ARG A 65 -9.80 -5.51 9.57
CA ARG A 65 -8.79 -6.20 10.39
C ARG A 65 -7.82 -5.23 11.07
N LEU A 66 -8.36 -4.15 11.69
CA LEU A 66 -7.50 -3.17 12.34
C LEU A 66 -6.69 -3.81 13.49
N SER A 67 -5.46 -3.36 13.67
CA SER A 67 -4.54 -3.83 14.70
C SER A 67 -5.18 -3.89 16.09
N GLY A 68 -5.04 -5.04 16.77
CA GLY A 68 -5.62 -5.30 18.08
C GLY A 68 -7.11 -5.64 18.06
N SER A 69 -7.74 -5.76 16.87
CA SER A 69 -9.13 -6.19 16.75
C SER A 69 -9.27 -7.70 16.81
N PRO A 70 -10.42 -8.23 17.27
CA PRO A 70 -10.70 -9.66 17.20
C PRO A 70 -10.68 -10.21 15.77
N GLN A 71 -11.04 -9.40 14.78
CA GLN A 71 -11.05 -9.77 13.37
C GLN A 71 -9.64 -10.01 12.84
N LEU A 72 -8.65 -9.18 13.21
CA LEU A 72 -7.26 -9.43 12.83
C LEU A 72 -6.76 -10.76 13.41
N GLU A 73 -7.04 -11.02 14.69
CA GLU A 73 -6.65 -12.29 15.31
C GLU A 73 -7.34 -13.50 14.64
N GLN A 74 -8.60 -13.36 14.22
CA GLN A 74 -9.29 -14.37 13.42
C GLN A 74 -8.62 -14.58 12.07
N ALA A 75 -8.18 -13.51 11.40
CA ALA A 75 -7.47 -13.59 10.11
C ALA A 75 -6.10 -14.27 10.27
N ILE A 76 -5.36 -13.99 11.34
CA ILE A 76 -4.10 -14.66 11.68
C ILE A 76 -4.32 -16.16 11.82
N GLN A 77 -5.31 -16.59 12.61
CA GLN A 77 -5.62 -18.00 12.81
C GLN A 77 -6.08 -18.69 11.51
N TRP A 78 -6.89 -18.00 10.72
CA TRP A 78 -7.31 -18.46 9.40
C TRP A 78 -6.11 -18.65 8.46
N ALA A 79 -5.22 -17.67 8.36
CA ALA A 79 -4.04 -17.75 7.51
C ALA A 79 -3.11 -18.90 7.92
N LEU A 80 -2.86 -19.08 9.22
CA LEU A 80 -2.07 -20.21 9.74
C LEU A 80 -2.68 -21.57 9.35
N ALA A 81 -4.00 -21.70 9.44
CA ALA A 81 -4.70 -22.94 9.11
C ALA A 81 -4.65 -23.23 7.59
N GLU A 82 -4.90 -22.22 6.77
CA GLU A 82 -4.89 -22.35 5.31
C GLU A 82 -3.47 -22.61 4.76
N MET A 83 -2.43 -21.92 5.26
CA MET A 83 -1.04 -22.17 4.88
C MET A 83 -0.61 -23.62 5.18
N LYS A 84 -1.06 -24.18 6.31
CA LYS A 84 -0.84 -25.60 6.64
C LYS A 84 -1.57 -26.51 5.68
N ARG A 85 -2.81 -26.19 5.27
CA ARG A 85 -3.57 -26.95 4.25
C ARG A 85 -2.90 -26.92 2.88
N ASP A 86 -2.30 -25.79 2.51
CA ASP A 86 -1.51 -25.66 1.29
C ASP A 86 -0.19 -26.47 1.35
N GLY A 87 0.13 -27.03 2.52
CA GLY A 87 1.33 -27.83 2.73
C GLY A 87 2.61 -27.01 2.82
N LEU A 88 2.52 -25.73 3.21
CA LEU A 88 3.70 -24.92 3.48
C LEU A 88 4.45 -25.43 4.72
N GLU A 89 5.74 -25.20 4.71
CA GLU A 89 6.65 -25.61 5.78
C GLU A 89 6.82 -24.45 6.78
N ASN A 90 7.23 -24.76 8.00
CA ASN A 90 7.51 -23.77 9.06
C ASN A 90 6.41 -22.72 9.26
N VAL A 91 5.14 -23.16 9.20
CA VAL A 91 3.99 -22.25 9.39
C VAL A 91 3.81 -21.92 10.87
N HIS A 92 4.02 -20.66 11.24
CA HIS A 92 3.94 -20.18 12.62
C HIS A 92 3.55 -18.70 12.70
N ALA A 93 3.20 -18.26 13.91
CA ALA A 93 2.94 -16.87 14.25
C ALA A 93 4.13 -16.29 15.03
N GLU A 94 4.58 -15.09 14.66
CA GLU A 94 5.61 -14.31 15.36
C GLU A 94 4.95 -13.19 16.14
N LYS A 95 4.96 -13.29 17.47
CA LYS A 95 4.25 -12.37 18.36
C LYS A 95 4.73 -10.94 18.26
N VAL A 96 3.79 -10.02 18.21
CA VAL A 96 4.01 -8.57 18.18
C VAL A 96 3.01 -7.89 19.11
N MET A 97 3.45 -6.98 19.98
CA MET A 97 2.55 -6.11 20.72
C MET A 97 2.18 -4.90 19.86
N VAL A 98 0.89 -4.70 19.65
CA VAL A 98 0.37 -3.64 18.75
C VAL A 98 -0.53 -2.67 19.50
N PRO A 99 -0.60 -1.39 19.09
CA PRO A 99 -1.54 -0.44 19.65
C PRO A 99 -2.96 -0.87 19.32
N LYS A 100 -3.87 -0.74 20.27
CA LYS A 100 -5.29 -0.97 20.06
C LYS A 100 -6.04 0.35 20.16
N TRP A 101 -6.45 0.84 18.99
CA TRP A 101 -7.31 2.00 18.89
C TRP A 101 -8.71 1.58 18.47
N VAL A 102 -9.73 2.16 19.10
CA VAL A 102 -11.15 1.88 18.86
C VAL A 102 -11.84 3.16 18.41
N ARG A 103 -12.54 3.10 17.28
CA ARG A 103 -13.22 4.27 16.67
C ARG A 103 -14.43 4.72 17.46
N GLY A 104 -15.32 3.82 17.88
CA GLY A 104 -16.60 4.15 18.47
C GLY A 104 -17.56 4.87 17.49
N SER A 105 -18.56 5.55 18.04
CA SER A 105 -19.54 6.33 17.27
C SER A 105 -18.94 7.68 16.86
N GLU A 106 -19.27 8.14 15.65
CA GLU A 106 -18.79 9.42 15.15
C GLU A 106 -19.78 10.11 14.23
N SER A 107 -19.80 11.43 14.25
CA SER A 107 -20.60 12.27 13.36
C SER A 107 -20.06 13.68 13.25
N ALA A 108 -20.31 14.31 12.10
CA ALA A 108 -20.06 15.74 11.90
C ALA A 108 -21.24 16.38 11.17
N ASP A 109 -21.66 17.55 11.65
CA ASP A 109 -22.73 18.34 11.04
C ASP A 109 -22.28 19.79 10.83
N ILE A 110 -22.64 20.40 9.72
CA ILE A 110 -22.78 21.86 9.65
C ILE A 110 -24.00 22.21 10.51
N VAL A 111 -23.83 23.10 11.50
CA VAL A 111 -24.92 23.58 12.35
C VAL A 111 -25.44 24.91 11.85
N LEU A 112 -24.55 25.77 11.38
CA LEU A 112 -24.87 27.05 10.77
C LEU A 112 -24.22 27.16 9.38
N PRO A 113 -24.85 27.80 8.41
CA PRO A 113 -26.15 28.49 8.47
C PRO A 113 -27.36 27.55 8.45
N THR A 114 -27.24 26.34 7.98
CA THR A 114 -28.30 25.34 7.90
C THR A 114 -27.74 23.98 8.28
N ARG A 115 -28.45 23.19 9.07
CA ARG A 115 -28.00 21.88 9.49
C ARG A 115 -27.90 20.88 8.33
N VAL A 116 -26.70 20.35 8.12
CA VAL A 116 -26.41 19.35 7.08
C VAL A 116 -25.35 18.38 7.57
N PRO A 117 -25.58 17.07 7.49
CA PRO A 117 -24.56 16.08 7.83
C PRO A 117 -23.42 16.10 6.82
N LEU A 118 -22.21 15.97 7.33
CA LEU A 118 -20.98 15.77 6.55
C LEU A 118 -20.68 14.28 6.45
N ALA A 119 -20.19 13.83 5.30
CA ALA A 119 -19.58 12.52 5.18
C ALA A 119 -18.18 12.57 5.82
N MET A 120 -17.98 11.87 6.93
CA MET A 120 -16.75 11.92 7.70
C MET A 120 -16.31 10.55 8.18
N LEU A 121 -15.00 10.42 8.45
CA LEU A 121 -14.37 9.33 9.19
C LEU A 121 -13.33 9.94 10.13
N GLY A 122 -13.34 9.55 11.40
CA GLY A 122 -12.28 9.88 12.34
C GLY A 122 -10.94 9.36 11.85
N LEU A 123 -9.87 10.11 12.09
CA LEU A 123 -8.52 9.64 11.78
C LEU A 123 -8.08 8.64 12.84
N GLY A 124 -7.39 7.58 12.39
CA GLY A 124 -6.86 6.56 13.28
C GLY A 124 -5.85 7.13 14.27
N GLY A 125 -6.03 6.82 15.55
CA GLY A 125 -5.27 7.40 16.66
C GLY A 125 -5.79 8.74 17.17
N SER A 126 -6.89 9.27 16.60
CA SER A 126 -7.53 10.49 17.13
C SER A 126 -8.08 10.26 18.52
N VAL A 127 -7.99 11.31 19.37
CA VAL A 127 -8.68 11.35 20.64
C VAL A 127 -10.18 11.64 20.43
N ALA A 128 -11.00 11.24 21.43
CA ALA A 128 -12.41 11.56 21.50
C ALA A 128 -12.67 13.07 21.62
N THR A 129 -13.89 13.48 21.24
CA THR A 129 -14.44 14.76 21.69
C THR A 129 -14.90 14.67 23.16
N PRO A 130 -15.13 15.80 23.85
CA PRO A 130 -15.98 15.79 25.05
C PRO A 130 -17.34 15.12 24.76
N HIS A 131 -18.00 14.60 25.82
CA HIS A 131 -19.27 13.86 25.70
C HIS A 131 -20.34 14.59 24.84
N ASP A 132 -20.45 15.91 24.98
CA ASP A 132 -21.42 16.71 24.22
C ASP A 132 -20.93 17.07 22.80
N GLY A 133 -19.74 16.62 22.43
CA GLY A 133 -19.06 16.98 21.19
C GLY A 133 -18.33 18.31 21.25
N VAL A 134 -17.79 18.72 20.13
CA VAL A 134 -17.19 20.05 19.90
C VAL A 134 -18.07 20.78 18.90
N GLU A 135 -18.59 21.96 19.29
CA GLU A 135 -19.29 22.85 18.39
C GLU A 135 -18.55 24.19 18.33
N ALA A 136 -18.03 24.52 17.15
CA ALA A 136 -17.19 25.71 16.97
C ALA A 136 -17.25 26.27 15.55
N PRO A 137 -16.94 27.57 15.39
CA PRO A 137 -16.78 28.17 14.07
C PRO A 137 -15.66 27.50 13.28
N LEU A 138 -15.83 27.40 11.96
CA LEU A 138 -14.85 26.81 11.05
C LEU A 138 -13.81 27.86 10.61
N LEU A 139 -12.56 27.45 10.46
CA LEU A 139 -11.50 28.12 9.71
C LEU A 139 -11.02 27.14 8.62
N VAL A 140 -11.17 27.55 7.36
CA VAL A 140 -10.64 26.78 6.21
C VAL A 140 -9.28 27.32 5.83
N VAL A 141 -8.30 26.42 5.63
CA VAL A 141 -6.93 26.75 5.18
C VAL A 141 -6.48 25.73 4.13
N ARG A 142 -5.62 26.17 3.19
CA ARG A 142 -5.14 25.36 2.06
C ARG A 142 -3.70 24.90 2.21
N SER A 143 -3.01 25.38 3.27
CA SER A 143 -1.64 24.96 3.57
C SER A 143 -1.29 25.24 5.02
N TYR A 144 -0.11 24.76 5.44
CA TYR A 144 0.45 25.11 6.73
C TYR A 144 0.84 26.58 6.82
N GLU A 145 1.34 27.16 5.74
CA GLU A 145 1.72 28.58 5.65
C GLU A 145 0.49 29.48 5.83
N GLU A 146 -0.66 29.08 5.25
CA GLU A 146 -1.92 29.80 5.45
C GLU A 146 -2.41 29.70 6.90
N LEU A 147 -2.27 28.54 7.53
CA LEU A 147 -2.58 28.39 8.95
C LEU A 147 -1.69 29.30 9.81
N GLU A 148 -0.39 29.34 9.57
CA GLU A 148 0.54 30.21 10.29
C GLU A 148 0.17 31.71 10.11
N ALA A 149 -0.15 32.12 8.90
CA ALA A 149 -0.59 33.50 8.59
C ALA A 149 -1.90 33.87 9.32
N HIS A 150 -2.76 32.91 9.57
CA HIS A 150 -4.06 33.09 10.26
C HIS A 150 -4.07 32.59 11.71
N GLY A 151 -2.90 32.25 12.29
CA GLY A 151 -2.80 31.52 13.56
C GLY A 151 -3.69 32.02 14.68
N ALA A 152 -3.76 33.34 14.89
CA ALA A 152 -4.64 33.95 15.92
C ALA A 152 -6.13 33.66 15.68
N LYS A 153 -6.56 33.44 14.43
CA LYS A 153 -7.93 33.12 14.04
C LYS A 153 -8.29 31.65 14.31
N ALA A 154 -7.31 30.76 14.46
CA ALA A 154 -7.55 29.35 14.72
C ALA A 154 -8.03 29.07 16.16
N ARG A 155 -7.74 29.99 17.10
CA ARG A 155 -8.10 29.84 18.51
C ARG A 155 -9.62 29.64 18.69
N GLY A 156 -9.98 28.53 19.35
CA GLY A 156 -11.37 28.18 19.61
C GLY A 156 -12.18 27.76 18.37
N ARG A 157 -11.52 27.46 17.25
CA ARG A 157 -12.15 27.04 16.00
C ARG A 157 -11.83 25.60 15.66
N ILE A 158 -12.66 25.01 14.79
CA ILE A 158 -12.33 23.81 14.03
C ILE A 158 -11.56 24.26 12.80
N VAL A 159 -10.36 23.70 12.55
CA VAL A 159 -9.55 24.01 11.38
C VAL A 159 -9.77 22.92 10.33
N LEU A 160 -10.15 23.30 9.12
CA LEU A 160 -10.21 22.41 7.96
C LEU A 160 -9.02 22.68 7.05
N PHE A 161 -8.16 21.67 6.88
CA PHE A 161 -7.16 21.65 5.81
C PHE A 161 -7.82 21.19 4.50
N ASN A 162 -8.18 22.13 3.63
CA ASN A 162 -8.74 21.84 2.31
C ASN A 162 -7.63 21.81 1.25
N VAL A 163 -6.80 20.77 1.27
CA VAL A 163 -5.65 20.60 0.36
C VAL A 163 -6.02 19.61 -0.73
N PRO A 164 -6.03 19.99 -2.01
CA PRO A 164 -6.29 19.07 -3.11
C PRO A 164 -5.27 17.92 -3.15
N PHE A 165 -5.74 16.74 -3.51
CA PHE A 165 -4.89 15.57 -3.69
C PHE A 165 -4.00 15.75 -4.93
N THR A 166 -2.69 15.63 -4.76
CA THR A 166 -1.69 15.66 -5.84
C THR A 166 -1.00 14.30 -5.96
N ASN A 167 -0.41 13.85 -4.88
CA ASN A 167 0.11 12.52 -4.66
C ASN A 167 0.01 12.19 -3.16
N TYR A 168 0.11 10.90 -2.84
CA TYR A 168 -0.09 10.45 -1.47
C TYR A 168 0.94 11.03 -0.49
N GLY A 169 2.23 11.00 -0.84
CA GLY A 169 3.31 11.46 0.04
C GLY A 169 3.18 12.94 0.44
N GLU A 170 2.85 13.80 -0.53
CA GLU A 170 2.68 15.23 -0.30
C GLU A 170 1.39 15.56 0.46
N THR A 171 0.30 14.88 0.13
CA THR A 171 -1.01 15.23 0.70
C THR A 171 -1.22 14.61 2.08
N SER A 172 -0.75 13.37 2.31
CA SER A 172 -0.91 12.67 3.59
C SER A 172 -0.23 13.36 4.78
N ARG A 173 0.79 14.21 4.57
CA ARG A 173 1.44 14.97 5.64
C ARG A 173 0.46 15.85 6.44
N TYR A 174 -0.61 16.33 5.78
CA TYR A 174 -1.66 17.10 6.46
C TYR A 174 -2.54 16.23 7.36
N ARG A 175 -2.73 14.96 6.98
CA ARG A 175 -3.38 13.96 7.83
C ARG A 175 -2.51 13.63 9.04
N TRP A 176 -1.22 13.34 8.80
CA TRP A 176 -0.29 12.93 9.85
C TRP A 176 -0.07 14.02 10.91
N ASN A 177 0.11 15.28 10.52
CA ASN A 177 0.62 16.33 11.38
C ASN A 177 -0.39 17.47 11.62
N GLY A 178 -1.48 17.53 10.87
CA GLY A 178 -2.41 18.67 10.86
C GLY A 178 -3.01 18.97 12.22
N ALA A 179 -3.41 17.93 12.97
CA ALA A 179 -3.99 18.10 14.31
C ALA A 179 -3.04 18.84 15.26
N SER A 180 -1.78 18.41 15.33
CA SER A 180 -0.78 19.06 16.18
C SER A 180 -0.46 20.49 15.75
N ARG A 181 -0.39 20.75 14.44
CA ARG A 181 -0.18 22.11 13.94
C ARG A 181 -1.36 23.03 14.26
N ALA A 182 -2.58 22.59 14.01
CA ALA A 182 -3.78 23.36 14.36
C ALA A 182 -3.88 23.62 15.87
N ALA A 183 -3.57 22.60 16.70
CA ALA A 183 -3.60 22.71 18.17
C ALA A 183 -2.63 23.75 18.72
N ARG A 184 -1.43 23.92 18.14
CA ARG A 184 -0.46 24.96 18.56
C ARG A 184 -1.02 26.39 18.40
N HIS A 185 -1.98 26.59 17.49
CA HIS A 185 -2.68 27.86 17.30
C HIS A 185 -3.99 27.93 18.12
N GLY A 186 -4.26 26.92 18.99
CA GLY A 186 -5.43 26.90 19.87
C GLY A 186 -6.70 26.42 19.20
N ALA A 187 -6.63 25.70 18.07
CA ALA A 187 -7.77 25.01 17.48
C ALA A 187 -8.32 23.95 18.46
N VAL A 188 -9.64 23.73 18.44
CA VAL A 188 -10.34 22.77 19.29
C VAL A 188 -10.61 21.43 18.64
N ALA A 189 -10.54 21.38 17.31
CA ALA A 189 -10.58 20.16 16.49
C ALA A 189 -9.97 20.42 15.11
N MET A 190 -9.64 19.36 14.39
CA MET A 190 -9.13 19.42 13.05
C MET A 190 -9.97 18.58 12.10
N LEU A 191 -10.30 19.12 10.94
CA LEU A 191 -10.82 18.39 9.79
C LEU A 191 -9.81 18.43 8.66
N ILE A 192 -9.80 17.38 7.85
CA ILE A 192 -8.99 17.33 6.62
C ILE A 192 -9.89 16.91 5.45
N ARG A 193 -9.69 17.55 4.30
CA ARG A 193 -10.13 17.00 3.02
C ARG A 193 -9.53 15.61 2.85
N SER A 194 -10.33 14.62 2.51
CA SER A 194 -9.87 13.25 2.28
C SER A 194 -8.63 13.18 1.39
N VAL A 195 -7.65 12.35 1.77
CA VAL A 195 -6.41 12.12 1.03
C VAL A 195 -6.68 11.12 -0.08
N GLY A 196 -7.29 11.59 -1.14
CA GLY A 196 -7.69 10.82 -2.31
C GLY A 196 -8.25 11.72 -3.40
N PRO A 197 -8.48 11.17 -4.60
CA PRO A 197 -9.09 11.91 -5.70
C PRO A 197 -10.53 12.31 -5.38
N ASN A 198 -11.06 13.26 -6.16
CA ASN A 198 -12.45 13.66 -6.04
C ASN A 198 -13.39 12.55 -6.53
N GLY A 199 -14.50 12.38 -5.85
CA GLY A 199 -15.61 11.56 -6.32
C GLY A 199 -16.29 10.73 -5.22
N LEU A 200 -17.54 10.41 -5.44
CA LEU A 200 -18.35 9.47 -4.68
C LEU A 200 -18.62 9.86 -3.21
N ARG A 201 -18.25 11.05 -2.77
CA ARG A 201 -18.47 11.55 -1.41
C ARG A 201 -18.00 10.58 -0.31
N LEU A 202 -16.91 9.85 -0.58
CA LEU A 202 -16.28 8.92 0.36
C LEU A 202 -15.24 9.65 1.21
N PRO A 203 -15.34 9.59 2.55
CA PRO A 203 -14.24 10.02 3.40
C PRO A 203 -13.15 8.95 3.47
N HIS A 204 -11.87 9.38 3.47
CA HIS A 204 -10.71 8.52 3.63
C HIS A 204 -10.13 8.69 5.03
N THR A 205 -10.07 7.63 5.81
CA THR A 205 -9.40 7.61 7.12
C THR A 205 -7.88 7.52 6.95
N GLY A 206 -7.19 7.05 7.94
CA GLY A 206 -5.76 6.80 7.99
C GLY A 206 -5.14 7.35 9.26
N ALA A 207 -3.93 6.91 9.60
CA ALA A 207 -3.28 7.27 10.85
C ALA A 207 -2.90 8.75 10.94
N LEU A 208 -2.92 9.27 12.16
CA LEU A 208 -2.31 10.54 12.53
C LEU A 208 -1.29 10.35 13.66
N THR A 209 -0.43 11.33 13.83
CA THR A 209 0.53 11.37 14.94
C THR A 209 0.40 12.70 15.67
N TYR A 210 0.26 12.62 17.01
CA TYR A 210 0.32 13.79 17.87
C TYR A 210 1.76 14.09 18.27
N ALA A 211 2.20 15.32 18.02
CA ALA A 211 3.49 15.81 18.53
C ALA A 211 3.44 15.93 20.06
N ALA A 212 4.55 15.58 20.72
CA ALA A 212 4.62 15.58 22.19
C ALA A 212 4.44 16.96 22.82
N ASP A 213 4.74 18.02 22.07
CA ASP A 213 4.69 19.42 22.48
C ASP A 213 3.38 20.14 22.11
N ALA A 214 2.38 19.41 21.62
CA ALA A 214 1.10 19.98 21.20
C ALA A 214 -0.08 19.33 21.94
N PRO A 215 -1.14 20.08 22.26
CA PRO A 215 -2.37 19.50 22.76
C PRO A 215 -2.95 18.48 21.77
N ARG A 216 -3.49 17.39 22.28
CA ARG A 216 -4.21 16.42 21.45
C ARG A 216 -5.63 16.93 21.27
N ILE A 217 -6.03 17.14 20.02
CA ILE A 217 -7.38 17.56 19.63
C ILE A 217 -8.02 16.52 18.71
N PRO A 218 -9.36 16.35 18.74
CA PRO A 218 -10.07 15.46 17.82
C PRO A 218 -9.77 15.79 16.37
N ALA A 219 -9.61 14.76 15.53
CA ALA A 219 -9.26 14.92 14.13
C ALA A 219 -10.00 13.92 13.23
N ALA A 220 -10.59 14.40 12.13
CA ALA A 220 -11.36 13.61 11.19
C ALA A 220 -11.11 14.03 9.75
N ALA A 221 -11.26 13.07 8.82
CA ALA A 221 -11.39 13.35 7.40
C ALA A 221 -12.86 13.59 7.03
N ILE A 222 -13.09 14.50 6.10
CA ILE A 222 -14.38 14.68 5.44
C ILE A 222 -14.24 14.44 3.94
N SER A 223 -15.34 14.10 3.28
CA SER A 223 -15.31 13.90 1.83
C SER A 223 -14.78 15.14 1.08
N THR A 224 -14.21 14.92 -0.10
CA THR A 224 -13.69 16.00 -0.95
C THR A 224 -14.80 17.00 -1.33
N GLU A 225 -16.02 16.51 -1.58
CA GLU A 225 -17.17 17.31 -1.95
C GLU A 225 -17.65 18.19 -0.80
N ASP A 226 -17.67 17.66 0.42
CA ASP A 226 -18.04 18.43 1.60
C ASP A 226 -16.96 19.48 1.94
N ALA A 227 -15.67 19.15 1.78
CA ALA A 227 -14.59 20.11 1.93
C ALA A 227 -14.67 21.26 0.92
N ASP A 228 -14.94 20.95 -0.36
CA ASP A 228 -15.15 21.96 -1.41
C ASP A 228 -16.41 22.81 -1.15
N ARG A 229 -17.46 22.21 -0.62
CA ARG A 229 -18.65 22.94 -0.19
C ARG A 229 -18.31 23.95 0.90
N LEU A 230 -17.61 23.53 1.94
CA LEU A 230 -17.20 24.38 3.05
C LEU A 230 -16.27 25.51 2.58
N GLN A 231 -15.38 25.22 1.62
CA GLN A 231 -14.54 26.24 1.01
C GLN A 231 -15.37 27.32 0.29
N ARG A 232 -16.32 26.92 -0.57
CA ARG A 232 -17.19 27.88 -1.27
C ARG A 232 -18.04 28.72 -0.32
N MET A 233 -18.45 28.19 0.82
CA MET A 233 -19.16 28.92 1.87
C MET A 233 -18.24 29.94 2.54
N ALA A 234 -16.99 29.52 2.87
CA ALA A 234 -15.97 30.41 3.46
C ALA A 234 -15.58 31.53 2.50
N ASP A 235 -15.45 31.24 1.20
CA ASP A 235 -15.14 32.26 0.16
C ASP A 235 -16.24 33.33 0.00
N ARG A 236 -17.47 33.06 0.49
CA ARG A 236 -18.59 34.02 0.58
C ARG A 236 -18.75 34.66 1.95
N ASP A 237 -17.72 34.53 2.82
CA ASP A 237 -17.73 35.04 4.20
C ASP A 237 -18.92 34.54 5.04
N GLU A 238 -19.51 33.37 4.71
CA GLU A 238 -20.59 32.79 5.49
C GLU A 238 -20.09 32.35 6.86
N ARG A 239 -20.89 32.58 7.90
CA ARG A 239 -20.61 32.07 9.24
C ARG A 239 -20.91 30.57 9.28
N ILE A 240 -19.85 29.75 9.26
CA ILE A 240 -19.96 28.29 9.33
C ILE A 240 -19.66 27.84 10.75
N VAL A 241 -20.55 27.04 11.33
CA VAL A 241 -20.34 26.36 12.61
C VAL A 241 -20.48 24.86 12.39
N ILE A 242 -19.52 24.11 12.84
CA ILE A 242 -19.48 22.64 12.77
C ILE A 242 -19.67 22.07 14.16
N ARG A 243 -20.47 20.99 14.27
CA ARG A 243 -20.51 20.11 15.43
C ARG A 243 -19.83 18.81 15.05
N LEU A 244 -18.83 18.41 15.85
CA LEU A 244 -18.08 17.15 15.71
C LEU A 244 -18.27 16.31 16.97
N ARG A 245 -18.59 15.03 16.81
CA ARG A 245 -18.66 14.02 17.87
C ARG A 245 -17.82 12.82 17.46
N MET A 246 -16.95 12.37 18.34
CA MET A 246 -16.07 11.22 18.12
C MET A 246 -15.79 10.54 19.46
N GLU A 247 -15.81 9.21 19.48
CA GLU A 247 -15.53 8.39 20.66
C GLU A 247 -14.17 7.66 20.57
N GLY A 248 -13.40 7.95 19.51
CA GLY A 248 -12.12 7.28 19.24
C GLY A 248 -11.16 7.35 20.44
N HIS A 249 -10.63 6.21 20.85
CA HIS A 249 -9.72 6.13 22.01
C HIS A 249 -8.77 4.94 21.90
N PHE A 250 -7.68 4.98 22.65
CA PHE A 250 -6.78 3.84 22.82
C PHE A 250 -7.18 2.99 24.00
N GLU A 251 -7.14 1.68 23.83
CA GLU A 251 -7.12 0.67 24.88
C GLU A 251 -5.65 0.24 25.13
N PRO A 252 -5.38 -0.59 26.16
CA PRO A 252 -4.06 -1.18 26.33
C PRO A 252 -3.60 -1.92 25.08
N ASP A 253 -2.29 -1.87 24.80
CA ASP A 253 -1.69 -2.62 23.69
C ASP A 253 -2.12 -4.08 23.72
N ALA A 254 -2.41 -4.66 22.57
CA ALA A 254 -2.86 -6.04 22.40
C ALA A 254 -1.74 -6.93 21.81
N GLU A 255 -1.79 -8.22 22.12
CA GLU A 255 -0.95 -9.21 21.46
C GLU A 255 -1.54 -9.51 20.07
N SER A 256 -0.71 -9.46 19.04
CA SER A 256 -0.99 -9.85 17.67
C SER A 256 0.22 -10.59 17.09
N ALA A 257 0.28 -10.86 15.79
CA ALA A 257 1.41 -11.57 15.21
C ALA A 257 1.57 -11.33 13.71
N ASN A 258 2.81 -11.37 13.22
CA ASN A 258 3.08 -11.68 11.81
C ASN A 258 2.79 -13.16 11.57
N VAL A 259 2.28 -13.49 10.38
CA VAL A 259 2.11 -14.91 9.96
C VAL A 259 3.21 -15.27 8.99
N VAL A 260 3.92 -16.37 9.27
CA VAL A 260 5.05 -16.84 8.46
C VAL A 260 4.76 -18.24 7.91
N GLY A 261 5.13 -18.46 6.64
CA GLY A 261 5.12 -19.76 6.00
C GLY A 261 6.28 -19.88 5.01
N GLU A 262 6.75 -21.10 4.71
CA GLU A 262 7.93 -21.30 3.89
C GLU A 262 7.78 -22.45 2.88
N ILE A 263 8.59 -22.32 1.79
CA ILE A 263 9.11 -23.48 1.04
C ILE A 263 10.61 -23.52 1.29
N ARG A 264 11.07 -24.50 2.04
CA ARG A 264 12.50 -24.63 2.37
C ARG A 264 13.32 -24.93 1.13
N GLY A 265 14.42 -24.22 0.96
CA GLY A 265 15.35 -24.39 -0.16
C GLY A 265 15.97 -25.79 -0.22
N ARG A 266 16.22 -26.30 -1.46
CA ARG A 266 16.81 -27.64 -1.67
C ARG A 266 18.34 -27.67 -1.53
N GLU A 267 19.03 -26.54 -1.73
CA GLU A 267 20.51 -26.46 -1.72
C GLU A 267 21.05 -25.46 -0.70
N ARG A 268 20.40 -24.31 -0.57
CA ARG A 268 20.82 -23.20 0.32
C ARG A 268 19.65 -22.77 1.20
N PRO A 269 19.16 -23.65 2.08
CA PRO A 269 17.95 -23.41 2.86
C PRO A 269 18.07 -22.21 3.84
N ASP A 270 19.28 -21.80 4.16
CA ASP A 270 19.53 -20.65 5.06
C ASP A 270 19.53 -19.30 4.31
N GLU A 271 19.57 -19.29 2.99
CA GLU A 271 19.37 -18.07 2.19
C GLU A 271 17.89 -17.89 1.89
N ILE A 272 17.37 -16.66 2.10
CA ILE A 272 15.92 -16.41 2.17
C ILE A 272 15.53 -15.34 1.15
N VAL A 273 14.47 -15.63 0.39
CA VAL A 273 13.71 -14.65 -0.41
C VAL A 273 12.37 -14.46 0.27
N VAL A 274 12.07 -13.23 0.68
CA VAL A 274 10.79 -12.87 1.33
C VAL A 274 9.83 -12.31 0.29
N VAL A 275 8.57 -12.75 0.34
CA VAL A 275 7.41 -12.14 -0.33
C VAL A 275 6.36 -11.82 0.72
N SER A 276 5.72 -10.65 0.64
CA SER A 276 4.89 -10.18 1.74
C SER A 276 3.79 -9.20 1.33
N GLY A 277 2.89 -8.96 2.26
CA GLY A 277 1.90 -7.92 2.33
C GLY A 277 1.42 -7.78 3.77
N HIS A 278 0.65 -6.75 4.13
CA HIS A 278 0.14 -6.60 5.49
C HIS A 278 -1.27 -7.14 5.66
N LEU A 279 -1.49 -7.90 6.73
CA LEU A 279 -2.75 -8.58 6.99
C LEU A 279 -3.77 -7.68 7.67
N ASP A 280 -3.32 -6.70 8.45
CA ASP A 280 -4.23 -5.71 9.03
C ASP A 280 -4.80 -4.78 7.95
N SER A 281 -5.84 -4.07 8.28
CA SER A 281 -6.50 -3.06 7.44
C SER A 281 -7.19 -2.05 8.33
N TRP A 282 -7.62 -0.92 7.78
CA TRP A 282 -8.50 -0.01 8.52
C TRP A 282 -9.81 -0.69 8.91
N ASP A 283 -10.44 -0.17 9.96
CA ASP A 283 -11.72 -0.62 10.53
C ASP A 283 -12.96 -0.18 9.70
N VAL A 284 -12.72 0.24 8.48
CA VAL A 284 -13.72 0.62 7.48
C VAL A 284 -13.46 -0.13 6.18
N GLY A 285 -14.49 -0.46 5.42
CA GLY A 285 -14.31 -1.37 4.28
C GLY A 285 -13.93 -2.79 4.71
N ALA A 286 -13.40 -3.57 3.80
CA ALA A 286 -12.96 -4.95 4.05
C ALA A 286 -11.44 -5.14 3.85
N GLY A 287 -10.68 -4.08 3.51
CA GLY A 287 -9.25 -4.15 3.27
C GLY A 287 -8.91 -5.15 2.16
N ALA A 288 -9.60 -5.04 1.02
CA ALA A 288 -9.37 -5.94 -0.11
C ALA A 288 -8.20 -5.47 -0.96
N THR A 289 -8.14 -4.15 -1.26
CA THR A 289 -7.03 -3.56 -2.02
C THR A 289 -5.86 -3.20 -1.11
N ASP A 290 -6.15 -2.91 0.16
CA ASP A 290 -5.22 -2.44 1.17
C ASP A 290 -5.35 -3.27 2.48
N ASP A 291 -4.61 -4.40 2.68
CA ASP A 291 -3.73 -5.05 1.74
C ASP A 291 -3.99 -6.57 1.69
N GLY A 292 -5.27 -6.99 1.78
CA GLY A 292 -5.64 -8.40 1.64
C GLY A 292 -5.18 -8.99 0.29
N GLY A 293 -5.24 -8.18 -0.77
CA GLY A 293 -4.81 -8.56 -2.12
C GLY A 293 -3.32 -8.89 -2.17
N GLY A 294 -2.45 -8.01 -1.65
CA GLY A 294 -1.01 -8.23 -1.61
C GLY A 294 -0.61 -9.41 -0.73
N CYS A 295 -1.28 -9.58 0.41
CA CYS A 295 -1.13 -10.77 1.23
C CYS A 295 -1.39 -12.05 0.42
N VAL A 296 -2.52 -12.11 -0.29
CA VAL A 296 -2.93 -13.31 -1.01
C VAL A 296 -2.03 -13.59 -2.20
N VAL A 297 -1.62 -12.61 -3.01
CA VAL A 297 -0.72 -12.87 -4.16
C VAL A 297 0.66 -13.30 -3.72
N SER A 298 1.17 -12.77 -2.60
CA SER A 298 2.45 -13.17 -2.01
C SER A 298 2.40 -14.61 -1.49
N TRP A 299 1.33 -14.97 -0.81
CA TRP A 299 1.12 -16.34 -0.33
C TRP A 299 0.89 -17.32 -1.49
N GLU A 300 0.12 -16.91 -2.50
CA GLU A 300 -0.19 -17.73 -3.67
C GLU A 300 1.09 -18.14 -4.43
N ALA A 301 2.12 -17.31 -4.42
CA ALA A 301 3.42 -17.66 -4.99
C ALA A 301 3.96 -18.98 -4.43
N LEU A 302 3.87 -19.19 -3.11
CA LEU A 302 4.34 -20.42 -2.49
C LEU A 302 3.40 -21.60 -2.79
N ARG A 303 2.08 -21.37 -2.76
CA ARG A 303 1.11 -22.44 -3.07
C ARG A 303 1.30 -22.98 -4.49
N ILE A 304 1.50 -22.10 -5.47
CA ILE A 304 1.74 -22.48 -6.88
C ILE A 304 3.03 -23.27 -7.02
N MET A 305 4.14 -22.80 -6.41
CA MET A 305 5.40 -23.54 -6.40
C MET A 305 5.22 -24.94 -5.80
N LYS A 306 4.49 -25.04 -4.70
CA LYS A 306 4.20 -26.33 -4.04
C LYS A 306 3.36 -27.26 -4.93
N LYS A 307 2.28 -26.76 -5.53
CA LYS A 307 1.40 -27.49 -6.44
C LYS A 307 2.14 -28.05 -7.64
N LEU A 308 3.09 -27.31 -8.19
CA LEU A 308 3.92 -27.70 -9.34
C LEU A 308 5.15 -28.52 -8.96
N ASN A 309 5.41 -28.81 -7.67
CA ASN A 309 6.63 -29.44 -7.16
C ASN A 309 7.91 -28.70 -7.58
N LEU A 310 7.85 -27.38 -7.64
CA LEU A 310 8.99 -26.53 -7.93
C LEU A 310 9.61 -26.04 -6.61
N ARG A 311 10.67 -26.72 -6.18
CA ARG A 311 11.41 -26.36 -4.96
C ARG A 311 12.68 -25.60 -5.36
N PRO A 312 12.78 -24.27 -5.07
CA PRO A 312 13.95 -23.48 -5.45
C PRO A 312 15.18 -23.84 -4.61
N ARG A 313 16.37 -23.34 -4.99
CA ARG A 313 17.63 -23.56 -4.25
C ARG A 313 17.60 -22.96 -2.86
N ARG A 314 17.00 -21.75 -2.73
CA ARG A 314 16.87 -20.97 -1.50
C ARG A 314 15.46 -21.07 -0.94
N THR A 315 15.32 -20.79 0.33
CA THR A 315 14.02 -20.71 0.97
C THR A 315 13.23 -19.51 0.43
N VAL A 316 11.96 -19.74 0.07
CA VAL A 316 10.99 -18.66 -0.14
C VAL A 316 10.12 -18.61 1.09
N ARG A 317 10.06 -17.44 1.72
CA ARG A 317 9.27 -17.16 2.92
C ARG A 317 8.17 -16.16 2.58
N VAL A 318 6.93 -16.50 2.89
CA VAL A 318 5.85 -15.52 2.92
C VAL A 318 5.71 -14.96 4.33
N VAL A 319 5.56 -13.65 4.44
CA VAL A 319 5.24 -12.96 5.70
C VAL A 319 4.01 -12.11 5.47
N LEU A 320 2.98 -12.34 6.29
CA LEU A 320 1.81 -11.46 6.36
C LEU A 320 1.98 -10.60 7.61
N TRP A 321 2.24 -9.31 7.38
CA TRP A 321 2.58 -8.39 8.46
C TRP A 321 1.37 -8.00 9.30
N THR A 322 1.60 -7.62 10.54
CA THR A 322 0.61 -7.01 11.43
C THR A 322 1.00 -5.56 11.71
N ASN A 323 0.00 -4.70 11.88
CA ASN A 323 0.16 -3.31 12.33
C ASN A 323 0.92 -2.39 11.35
N GLU A 324 0.76 -2.55 10.05
CA GLU A 324 1.26 -1.59 9.07
C GLU A 324 0.50 -0.25 9.23
N GLU A 325 -0.82 -0.29 9.18
CA GLU A 325 -1.75 0.82 9.06
C GLU A 325 -1.60 1.91 10.14
N ASN A 326 -1.24 1.51 11.34
CA ASN A 326 -1.18 2.42 12.47
C ASN A 326 0.03 2.22 13.39
N GLY A 327 1.17 1.71 12.86
CA GLY A 327 2.35 1.60 13.70
C GLY A 327 3.61 0.99 13.11
N GLY A 328 3.53 0.09 12.13
CA GLY A 328 4.71 -0.59 11.53
C GLY A 328 5.46 -1.51 12.49
N ARG A 329 4.80 -1.99 13.57
CA ARG A 329 5.47 -2.80 14.61
C ARG A 329 5.79 -4.20 14.10
N GLY A 330 5.04 -4.73 13.12
CA GLY A 330 5.28 -6.04 12.51
C GLY A 330 6.64 -6.12 11.83
N GLY A 331 6.92 -5.20 10.93
CA GLY A 331 8.22 -5.13 10.23
C GLY A 331 9.40 -4.85 11.16
N VAL A 332 9.20 -4.01 12.19
CA VAL A 332 10.23 -3.73 13.22
C VAL A 332 10.51 -4.99 14.05
N ALA A 333 9.47 -5.70 14.48
CA ALA A 333 9.63 -6.93 15.26
C ALA A 333 10.34 -8.03 14.46
N TYR A 334 10.00 -8.21 13.19
CA TYR A 334 10.69 -9.14 12.30
C TYR A 334 12.19 -8.81 12.18
N ARG A 335 12.55 -7.56 11.90
CA ARG A 335 13.94 -7.11 11.89
C ARG A 335 14.70 -7.51 13.15
N ASP A 336 14.10 -7.31 14.32
CA ASP A 336 14.76 -7.54 15.59
C ASP A 336 14.86 -9.03 15.94
N GLN A 337 13.83 -9.81 15.67
CA GLN A 337 13.82 -11.26 15.88
C GLN A 337 14.75 -11.98 14.89
N HIS A 338 14.85 -11.53 13.65
CA HIS A 338 15.66 -12.11 12.59
C HIS A 338 17.02 -11.43 12.40
N ARG A 339 17.44 -10.56 13.30
CA ARG A 339 18.68 -9.77 13.19
C ARG A 339 19.91 -10.60 12.80
N ALA A 340 20.06 -11.80 13.36
CA ALA A 340 21.19 -12.70 13.11
C ALA A 340 21.18 -13.33 11.71
N GLU A 341 20.03 -13.35 11.03
CA GLU A 341 19.88 -13.94 9.70
C GLU A 341 19.66 -12.91 8.56
N LEU A 342 19.53 -11.61 8.87
CA LEU A 342 19.30 -10.58 7.84
C LEU A 342 20.35 -10.61 6.73
N ALA A 343 21.61 -10.89 7.05
CA ALA A 343 22.68 -11.01 6.04
C ALA A 343 22.46 -12.18 5.06
N ARG A 344 21.60 -13.14 5.39
CA ARG A 344 21.22 -14.27 4.53
C ARG A 344 19.96 -14.01 3.70
N HIS A 345 19.23 -12.93 3.97
CA HIS A 345 18.14 -12.50 3.10
C HIS A 345 18.72 -12.01 1.77
N VAL A 346 18.19 -12.54 0.67
CA VAL A 346 18.67 -12.26 -0.69
C VAL A 346 17.84 -11.17 -1.35
N LEU A 347 16.56 -11.15 -1.04
CA LEU A 347 15.58 -10.20 -1.54
C LEU A 347 14.41 -10.13 -0.56
N MET A 348 13.83 -8.94 -0.40
CA MET A 348 12.54 -8.75 0.23
C MET A 348 11.59 -8.07 -0.75
N MET A 349 10.37 -8.60 -0.87
CA MET A 349 9.31 -8.09 -1.74
C MET A 349 8.06 -7.81 -0.92
N GLU A 350 7.45 -6.66 -1.16
CA GLU A 350 6.16 -6.28 -0.58
C GLU A 350 5.19 -5.87 -1.67
N SER A 351 3.95 -6.31 -1.56
CA SER A 351 2.84 -5.94 -2.45
C SER A 351 1.84 -5.15 -1.64
N ASP A 352 1.81 -3.82 -1.81
CA ASP A 352 0.99 -2.88 -1.03
C ASP A 352 0.58 -1.66 -1.87
N ASN A 353 0.11 -1.91 -3.09
CA ASN A 353 -0.46 -0.90 -3.98
C ASN A 353 -1.72 -1.41 -4.69
N GLY A 354 -2.37 -2.40 -4.07
CA GLY A 354 -3.45 -3.17 -4.66
C GLY A 354 -2.96 -4.25 -5.64
N VAL A 355 -3.92 -5.00 -6.18
CA VAL A 355 -3.66 -6.11 -7.12
C VAL A 355 -4.44 -5.89 -8.43
N PHE A 356 -4.25 -4.72 -9.01
CA PHE A 356 -4.79 -4.33 -10.32
C PHE A 356 -3.90 -4.87 -11.45
N ARG A 357 -4.13 -4.40 -12.68
CA ARG A 357 -3.32 -4.81 -13.82
C ARG A 357 -1.82 -4.61 -13.54
N PRO A 358 -1.01 -5.70 -13.48
CA PRO A 358 0.41 -5.57 -13.16
C PRO A 358 1.18 -4.89 -14.29
N LEU A 359 2.19 -4.10 -13.93
CA LEU A 359 3.11 -3.41 -14.83
C LEU A 359 4.53 -3.96 -14.73
N GLY A 360 4.92 -4.46 -13.56
CA GLY A 360 6.25 -4.96 -13.26
C GLY A 360 6.64 -4.76 -11.80
N PHE A 361 7.83 -4.19 -11.57
CA PHE A 361 8.33 -3.99 -10.22
C PHE A 361 9.05 -2.65 -10.04
N GLY A 362 8.86 -2.04 -8.87
CA GLY A 362 9.80 -1.09 -8.30
C GLY A 362 10.98 -1.84 -7.68
N PHE A 363 12.20 -1.36 -7.87
CA PHE A 363 13.42 -2.01 -7.38
C PHE A 363 14.36 -1.04 -6.68
N SER A 364 14.85 -1.45 -5.50
CA SER A 364 15.95 -0.82 -4.79
C SER A 364 17.09 -1.83 -4.56
N GLY A 365 18.32 -1.46 -4.90
CA GLY A 365 19.49 -2.33 -4.77
C GLY A 365 20.65 -1.90 -5.66
N SER A 366 21.65 -2.77 -5.82
CA SER A 366 22.81 -2.49 -6.69
C SER A 366 22.45 -2.58 -8.18
N ASP A 367 23.25 -1.93 -9.03
CA ASP A 367 23.08 -2.00 -10.49
C ASP A 367 23.18 -3.44 -11.02
N THR A 368 24.10 -4.27 -10.47
CA THR A 368 24.22 -5.69 -10.84
C THR A 368 22.94 -6.45 -10.50
N ALA A 369 22.37 -6.23 -9.32
CA ALA A 369 21.10 -6.83 -8.95
C ALA A 369 19.95 -6.34 -9.86
N ARG A 370 19.91 -5.05 -10.19
CA ARG A 370 18.93 -4.48 -11.13
C ARG A 370 18.98 -5.14 -12.50
N GLN A 371 20.18 -5.35 -13.06
CA GLN A 371 20.34 -6.03 -14.35
C GLN A 371 19.79 -7.47 -14.28
N THR A 372 20.04 -8.18 -13.20
CA THR A 372 19.50 -9.54 -12.99
C THR A 372 17.97 -9.53 -12.90
N ILE A 373 17.39 -8.63 -12.12
CA ILE A 373 15.93 -8.46 -11.98
C ILE A 373 15.30 -8.08 -13.33
N THR A 374 15.92 -7.16 -14.08
CA THR A 374 15.46 -6.76 -15.42
C THR A 374 15.48 -7.96 -16.39
N ALA A 375 16.52 -8.78 -16.35
CA ALA A 375 16.56 -9.99 -17.18
C ALA A 375 15.43 -10.97 -16.82
N ILE A 376 15.17 -11.19 -15.51
CA ILE A 376 14.04 -12.03 -15.04
C ILE A 376 12.71 -11.47 -15.51
N ALA A 377 12.51 -10.15 -15.42
CA ALA A 377 11.26 -9.49 -15.82
C ALA A 377 10.91 -9.74 -17.30
N THR A 378 11.90 -10.01 -18.17
CA THR A 378 11.61 -10.38 -19.58
C THR A 378 10.78 -11.65 -19.73
N LEU A 379 10.80 -12.55 -18.72
CA LEU A 379 9.95 -13.75 -18.69
C LEU A 379 8.46 -13.40 -18.52
N LEU A 380 8.14 -12.18 -18.09
CA LEU A 380 6.80 -11.67 -17.82
C LEU A 380 6.24 -10.83 -18.97
N SER A 381 6.98 -10.70 -20.08
CA SER A 381 6.57 -9.87 -21.24
C SER A 381 5.22 -10.28 -21.84
N GLY A 382 4.88 -11.57 -21.78
CA GLY A 382 3.57 -12.08 -22.19
C GLY A 382 2.39 -11.60 -21.34
N LEU A 383 2.66 -11.10 -20.14
CA LEU A 383 1.67 -10.48 -19.23
C LEU A 383 1.69 -8.95 -19.31
N ALA A 384 2.54 -8.35 -20.15
CA ALA A 384 2.82 -6.91 -20.20
C ALA A 384 3.25 -6.33 -18.82
N ALA A 385 4.02 -7.12 -18.04
CA ALA A 385 4.43 -6.81 -16.66
C ALA A 385 5.96 -6.90 -16.50
N SER A 386 6.71 -6.34 -17.43
CA SER A 386 8.18 -6.42 -17.46
C SER A 386 8.91 -5.13 -17.10
N ASP A 387 8.19 -4.10 -16.65
CA ASP A 387 8.80 -2.82 -16.27
C ASP A 387 9.60 -2.96 -14.96
N ILE A 388 10.80 -2.36 -14.92
CA ILE A 388 11.60 -2.22 -13.70
C ILE A 388 11.88 -0.74 -13.49
N VAL A 389 11.17 -0.15 -12.54
CA VAL A 389 11.30 1.26 -12.19
C VAL A 389 12.12 1.46 -10.91
N ALA A 390 12.45 2.69 -10.57
CA ALA A 390 13.01 3.01 -9.26
C ALA A 390 11.93 2.86 -8.18
N GLY A 391 12.28 2.31 -7.02
CA GLY A 391 11.34 2.00 -5.95
C GLY A 391 11.78 0.72 -5.24
N GLY A 392 10.84 -0.14 -4.86
CA GLY A 392 11.13 -1.40 -4.17
C GLY A 392 11.25 -1.21 -2.65
N ASP A 393 10.74 -0.11 -2.14
CA ASP A 393 10.55 0.12 -0.73
C ASP A 393 9.12 -0.30 -0.35
N GLY A 394 8.97 -0.98 0.78
CA GLY A 394 7.70 -1.28 1.41
C GLY A 394 7.77 -0.87 2.87
N ALA A 395 6.65 -0.51 3.47
CA ALA A 395 6.64 -0.02 4.85
C ALA A 395 7.17 -1.08 5.82
N ASP A 396 6.74 -2.33 5.66
CA ASP A 396 7.09 -3.42 6.56
C ASP A 396 8.46 -4.04 6.27
N ILE A 397 8.88 -4.11 5.00
CA ILE A 397 10.21 -4.64 4.66
C ILE A 397 11.34 -3.64 4.93
N SER A 398 11.07 -2.33 4.89
CA SER A 398 12.08 -1.27 5.02
C SER A 398 12.94 -1.37 6.28
N PRO A 399 12.43 -1.70 7.48
CA PRO A 399 13.27 -1.85 8.67
C PRO A 399 14.37 -2.92 8.49
N SER A 400 14.01 -4.06 7.90
CA SER A 400 14.93 -5.18 7.64
C SER A 400 15.85 -4.92 6.46
N ALA A 401 15.30 -4.40 5.35
CA ALA A 401 16.06 -4.09 4.14
C ALA A 401 17.20 -3.10 4.42
N ARG A 402 16.91 -2.03 5.18
CA ARG A 402 17.94 -1.06 5.59
C ARG A 402 18.98 -1.66 6.53
N ALA A 403 18.54 -2.43 7.54
CA ALA A 403 19.46 -3.02 8.52
C ALA A 403 20.39 -4.08 7.90
N GLY A 404 19.87 -4.91 6.99
CA GLY A 404 20.60 -5.98 6.31
C GLY A 404 21.23 -5.57 4.97
N ARG A 405 20.97 -4.36 4.46
CA ARG A 405 21.31 -3.90 3.10
C ARG A 405 20.77 -4.87 2.04
N ILE A 406 19.54 -5.30 2.22
CA ILE A 406 18.88 -6.30 1.39
C ILE A 406 18.20 -5.56 0.22
N PRO A 407 18.35 -6.04 -1.04
CA PRO A 407 17.58 -5.52 -2.15
C PRO A 407 16.07 -5.63 -1.90
N GLY A 408 15.33 -4.60 -2.34
CA GLY A 408 13.87 -4.54 -2.19
C GLY A 408 13.15 -4.56 -3.54
N LEU A 409 11.97 -5.17 -3.57
CA LEU A 409 11.00 -5.09 -4.67
C LEU A 409 9.64 -4.68 -4.15
N SER A 410 8.92 -3.85 -4.91
CA SER A 410 7.48 -3.62 -4.79
C SER A 410 6.78 -4.09 -6.06
N LEU A 411 5.58 -4.69 -5.93
CA LEU A 411 4.75 -4.99 -7.08
C LEU A 411 4.19 -3.67 -7.65
N GLU A 412 4.49 -3.38 -8.92
CA GLU A 412 3.94 -2.23 -9.62
C GLU A 412 2.70 -2.62 -10.41
N VAL A 413 1.62 -1.87 -10.20
CA VAL A 413 0.32 -2.08 -10.84
C VAL A 413 -0.22 -0.77 -11.40
N ASP A 414 -1.24 -0.83 -12.24
CA ASP A 414 -2.04 0.34 -12.63
C ASP A 414 -2.90 0.79 -11.44
N ALA A 415 -2.28 1.57 -10.56
CA ALA A 415 -2.91 2.06 -9.34
C ALA A 415 -3.90 3.22 -9.55
N SER A 416 -4.37 3.46 -10.78
CA SER A 416 -5.29 4.57 -11.10
C SER A 416 -6.61 4.53 -10.31
N GLN A 417 -7.02 3.36 -9.84
CA GLN A 417 -8.22 3.16 -9.02
C GLN A 417 -7.91 3.01 -7.52
N TYR A 418 -6.68 2.74 -7.13
CA TYR A 418 -6.31 2.45 -5.74
C TYR A 418 -6.73 3.57 -4.79
N PHE A 419 -6.30 4.81 -5.03
CA PHE A 419 -6.63 5.95 -4.18
C PHE A 419 -8.10 6.39 -4.25
N GLN A 420 -8.93 5.80 -5.11
CA GLN A 420 -10.38 6.03 -5.06
C GLN A 420 -11.05 5.31 -3.89
N VAL A 421 -10.48 4.18 -3.47
CA VAL A 421 -11.06 3.30 -2.44
C VAL A 421 -10.18 3.10 -1.21
N HIS A 422 -8.88 3.37 -1.31
CA HIS A 422 -7.89 3.26 -0.25
C HIS A 422 -8.34 3.98 1.02
N HIS A 423 -8.35 3.29 2.15
CA HIS A 423 -8.79 3.80 3.46
C HIS A 423 -10.26 4.25 3.51
N THR A 424 -11.13 3.66 2.70
CA THR A 424 -12.57 3.98 2.66
C THR A 424 -13.44 2.76 2.91
N GLN A 425 -14.74 3.02 3.13
CA GLN A 425 -15.74 1.95 3.21
C GLN A 425 -15.93 1.19 1.89
N ALA A 426 -15.41 1.70 0.78
CA ALA A 426 -15.51 1.10 -0.55
C ALA A 426 -14.35 0.15 -0.88
N ASP A 427 -13.39 -0.05 0.02
CA ASP A 427 -12.33 -1.06 -0.18
C ASP A 427 -12.88 -2.46 0.07
N THR A 428 -13.44 -3.05 -0.99
CA THR A 428 -14.14 -4.32 -1.02
C THR A 428 -13.69 -5.16 -2.22
N VAL A 429 -13.85 -6.47 -2.16
CA VAL A 429 -13.30 -7.41 -3.16
C VAL A 429 -13.83 -7.20 -4.58
N ASP A 430 -15.00 -6.61 -4.75
CA ASP A 430 -15.58 -6.26 -6.04
C ASP A 430 -14.81 -5.16 -6.82
N LYS A 431 -13.83 -4.51 -6.19
CA LYS A 431 -12.92 -3.55 -6.83
C LYS A 431 -11.75 -4.23 -7.52
N ILE A 432 -11.57 -5.54 -7.30
CA ILE A 432 -10.45 -6.30 -7.82
C ILE A 432 -10.94 -7.24 -8.92
N ASP A 433 -10.36 -7.09 -10.11
CA ASP A 433 -10.61 -8.00 -11.24
C ASP A 433 -9.90 -9.34 -10.99
N PRO A 434 -10.60 -10.49 -11.02
CA PRO A 434 -9.99 -11.81 -10.80
C PRO A 434 -8.85 -12.14 -11.77
N VAL A 435 -8.93 -11.67 -13.02
CA VAL A 435 -7.90 -11.90 -14.04
C VAL A 435 -6.64 -11.11 -13.74
N ASP A 436 -6.78 -9.86 -13.32
CA ASP A 436 -5.62 -9.03 -12.97
C ASP A 436 -4.96 -9.50 -11.69
N MET A 437 -5.73 -9.92 -10.68
CA MET A 437 -5.19 -10.56 -9.48
C MET A 437 -4.42 -11.85 -9.81
N ALA A 438 -4.93 -12.70 -10.69
CA ALA A 438 -4.25 -13.91 -11.15
C ALA A 438 -2.91 -13.58 -11.86
N LYS A 439 -2.88 -12.50 -12.66
CA LYS A 439 -1.63 -12.01 -13.26
C LYS A 439 -0.65 -11.48 -12.22
N CYS A 440 -1.11 -10.75 -11.20
CA CYS A 440 -0.27 -10.32 -10.08
C CYS A 440 0.36 -11.51 -9.36
N ALA A 441 -0.44 -12.56 -9.07
CA ALA A 441 0.07 -13.79 -8.49
C ALA A 441 1.13 -14.46 -9.38
N ALA A 442 0.92 -14.48 -10.71
CA ALA A 442 1.89 -15.01 -11.67
C ALA A 442 3.21 -14.22 -11.63
N VAL A 443 3.12 -12.89 -11.65
CA VAL A 443 4.26 -11.96 -11.67
C VAL A 443 5.12 -12.14 -10.40
N VAL A 444 4.49 -12.12 -9.22
CA VAL A 444 5.16 -12.33 -7.93
C VAL A 444 5.78 -13.74 -7.88
N THR A 445 5.04 -14.77 -8.32
CA THR A 445 5.50 -16.16 -8.28
C THR A 445 6.75 -16.37 -9.14
N VAL A 446 6.77 -15.88 -10.38
CA VAL A 446 7.91 -16.04 -11.30
C VAL A 446 9.13 -15.32 -10.73
N MET A 447 8.98 -14.09 -10.28
CA MET A 447 10.08 -13.31 -9.73
C MET A 447 10.67 -13.98 -8.49
N ALA A 448 9.83 -14.35 -7.52
CA ALA A 448 10.24 -15.02 -6.30
C ALA A 448 10.95 -16.37 -6.58
N TYR A 449 10.35 -17.19 -7.46
CA TYR A 449 10.92 -18.48 -7.82
C TYR A 449 12.31 -18.34 -8.47
N VAL A 450 12.42 -17.49 -9.50
CA VAL A 450 13.67 -17.36 -10.25
C VAL A 450 14.77 -16.80 -9.37
N VAL A 451 14.51 -15.73 -8.59
CA VAL A 451 15.51 -15.18 -7.65
C VAL A 451 15.95 -16.23 -6.63
N ALA A 452 15.01 -17.00 -6.08
CA ALA A 452 15.34 -18.03 -5.10
C ALA A 452 16.08 -19.23 -5.73
N ASP A 453 15.95 -19.45 -7.04
CA ASP A 453 16.56 -20.58 -7.76
C ASP A 453 17.86 -20.21 -8.52
N LEU A 454 18.25 -18.94 -8.56
CA LEU A 454 19.51 -18.53 -9.21
C LEU A 454 20.71 -19.34 -8.71
N PRO A 455 21.65 -19.77 -9.60
CA PRO A 455 22.86 -20.49 -9.20
C PRO A 455 23.86 -19.61 -8.43
N PHE A 456 23.74 -18.30 -8.53
CA PHE A 456 24.53 -17.28 -7.83
C PHE A 456 23.62 -16.46 -6.89
N ARG A 457 24.20 -15.62 -6.04
CA ARG A 457 23.42 -14.70 -5.19
C ARG A 457 23.07 -13.45 -5.98
N LEU A 458 21.86 -12.90 -5.76
CA LEU A 458 21.43 -11.65 -6.38
C LEU A 458 22.41 -10.52 -6.03
N GLY A 459 22.96 -9.86 -7.05
CA GLY A 459 23.94 -8.76 -6.90
C GLY A 459 25.40 -9.19 -6.87
N GLU A 460 25.69 -10.49 -7.02
CA GLU A 460 27.04 -11.02 -7.24
C GLU A 460 27.39 -11.06 -8.72
#